data_0b0ab0ac19287389e9d5d92085ec03d6
#
_entry.id   0b0ab0ac19287389e9d5d92085ec03d6
#
_cell.length_a   1.000
_cell.length_b   1.000
_cell.length_c   1.000
_cell.angle_alpha   90.00
_cell.angle_beta   90.00
_cell.angle_gamma   90.00
#
_symmetry.space_group_name_H-M   'P 1'
#
loop_
_entity.id
_entity.type
_entity.pdbx_description
1 polymer ?
#
loop_
_entity_poly.entity_id
_entity_poly.type
_entity_poly.pdbx_seq_one_letter_code
_entity_poly.pdbx_strand_id
1 'polypeptide(L)'
;MVQQIEITLKPKRRGFHLVTSEILSQLPKLPKTGIVNIFTKHTSCGLSINENCDPDVRVDMETIFNRLVPENRPEYEHTLEGADDMPAHAKSTLSGVSITIPITDGRLNLGTWQGIYFCEFRNFGGSRELVVTIIGEESR
;
A
#
# COMPACT_ATOMS: atom_id res chain seq x y z
N MET A 1 -14.72 -13.75 14.63
CA MET A 1 -14.49 -14.33 13.29
C MET A 1 -13.13 -13.90 12.75
N VAL A 2 -12.53 -14.74 11.92
CA VAL A 2 -11.28 -14.45 11.22
C VAL A 2 -11.47 -14.82 9.75
N GLN A 3 -11.15 -13.88 8.85
CA GLN A 3 -11.17 -14.13 7.41
C GLN A 3 -9.87 -13.67 6.80
N GLN A 4 -9.39 -14.41 5.80
CA GLN A 4 -8.27 -13.97 4.96
C GLN A 4 -8.68 -14.06 3.50
N ILE A 5 -8.37 -13.01 2.76
CA ILE A 5 -8.69 -12.91 1.35
C ILE A 5 -7.43 -12.43 0.62
N GLU A 6 -7.07 -13.11 -0.45
CA GLU A 6 -6.06 -12.59 -1.35
C GLU A 6 -6.74 -11.73 -2.40
N ILE A 7 -6.23 -10.52 -2.57
CA ILE A 7 -6.76 -9.57 -3.55
C ILE A 7 -5.63 -9.13 -4.49
N THR A 8 -6.01 -8.65 -5.66
CA THR A 8 -5.07 -8.17 -6.67
C THR A 8 -5.35 -6.72 -6.95
N LEU A 9 -4.29 -5.90 -6.94
CA LEU A 9 -4.34 -4.54 -7.44
C LEU A 9 -3.96 -4.53 -8.92
N LYS A 10 -4.68 -3.77 -9.71
CA LYS A 10 -4.35 -3.56 -11.11
C LYS A 10 -2.96 -2.94 -11.22
N PRO A 11 -2.22 -3.23 -12.32
CA PRO A 11 -0.93 -2.59 -12.55
C PRO A 11 -1.03 -1.08 -12.47
N LYS A 12 -0.06 -0.48 -11.80
CA LYS A 12 0.03 0.97 -11.67
C LYS A 12 1.41 1.43 -12.10
N ARG A 13 1.46 2.62 -12.65
CA ARG A 13 2.75 3.27 -12.89
C ARG A 13 3.42 3.59 -11.55
N ARG A 14 4.72 3.82 -11.58
CA ARG A 14 5.46 4.20 -10.39
C ARG A 14 4.86 5.47 -9.76
N GLY A 15 4.71 5.45 -8.45
CA GLY A 15 4.14 6.56 -7.70
C GLY A 15 3.28 6.11 -6.52
N PHE A 16 2.64 7.07 -5.89
CA PHE A 16 1.76 6.88 -4.74
C PHE A 16 0.31 6.95 -5.21
N HIS A 17 -0.47 5.91 -4.89
CA HIS A 17 -1.83 5.76 -5.42
C HIS A 17 -2.83 5.51 -4.31
N LEU A 18 -3.94 6.24 -4.31
CA LEU A 18 -5.06 5.94 -3.42
C LEU A 18 -5.79 4.71 -3.94
N VAL A 19 -5.90 3.71 -3.08
CA VAL A 19 -6.48 2.40 -3.43
C VAL A 19 -7.59 1.96 -2.49
N THR A 20 -8.10 2.86 -1.66
CA THR A 20 -9.16 2.53 -0.68
C THR A 20 -10.34 1.83 -1.34
N SER A 21 -10.90 2.41 -2.39
CA SER A 21 -12.05 1.85 -3.09
C SER A 21 -11.72 0.56 -3.82
N GLU A 22 -10.55 0.48 -4.45
CA GLU A 22 -10.11 -0.73 -5.16
C GLU A 22 -9.97 -1.91 -4.20
N ILE A 23 -9.47 -1.68 -2.98
CA ILE A 23 -9.38 -2.71 -1.96
C ILE A 23 -10.77 -3.08 -1.42
N LEU A 24 -11.56 -2.09 -0.99
CA LEU A 24 -12.87 -2.33 -0.40
C LEU A 24 -13.80 -3.08 -1.34
N SER A 25 -13.73 -2.81 -2.65
CA SER A 25 -14.57 -3.48 -3.64
C SER A 25 -14.31 -4.98 -3.74
N GLN A 26 -13.18 -5.46 -3.25
CA GLN A 26 -12.81 -6.87 -3.28
C GLN A 26 -13.02 -7.58 -1.94
N LEU A 27 -13.47 -6.86 -0.91
CA LEU A 27 -13.66 -7.41 0.42
C LEU A 27 -15.14 -7.79 0.67
N PRO A 28 -15.39 -8.79 1.54
CA PRO A 28 -16.72 -9.07 2.00
C PRO A 28 -17.21 -7.96 2.94
N LYS A 29 -18.45 -8.08 3.39
CA LYS A 29 -19.00 -7.18 4.41
C LYS A 29 -18.11 -7.21 5.65
N LEU A 30 -17.73 -6.04 6.14
CA LEU A 30 -16.89 -5.91 7.32
C LEU A 30 -17.68 -6.25 8.60
N PRO A 31 -17.01 -6.77 9.63
CA PRO A 31 -17.64 -6.97 10.92
C PRO A 31 -18.01 -5.64 11.56
N LYS A 32 -18.85 -5.67 12.58
CA LYS A 32 -19.23 -4.44 13.29
C LYS A 32 -18.03 -3.79 13.96
N THR A 33 -17.21 -4.58 14.63
CA THR A 33 -16.03 -4.10 15.37
C THR A 33 -14.88 -5.05 15.13
N GLY A 34 -13.69 -4.51 14.90
CA GLY A 34 -12.50 -5.33 14.71
C GLY A 34 -11.35 -4.56 14.10
N ILE A 35 -10.50 -5.28 13.42
CA ILE A 35 -9.37 -4.73 12.68
C ILE A 35 -9.28 -5.40 11.32
N VAL A 36 -8.73 -4.67 10.36
CA VAL A 36 -8.29 -5.23 9.08
C VAL A 36 -6.79 -4.97 8.95
N ASN A 37 -6.04 -6.02 8.61
CA ASN A 37 -4.64 -5.93 8.24
C ASN A 37 -4.52 -6.14 6.74
N ILE A 38 -3.75 -5.30 6.09
CA ILE A 38 -3.46 -5.39 4.66
C ILE A 38 -1.95 -5.54 4.52
N PHE A 39 -1.52 -6.58 3.84
CA PHE A 39 -0.11 -6.96 3.71
C PHE A 39 0.23 -7.18 2.24
N THR A 40 1.35 -6.63 1.79
CA THR A 40 1.86 -6.91 0.43
C THR A 40 2.87 -8.04 0.45
N LYS A 41 2.77 -8.92 -0.54
CA LYS A 41 3.67 -10.08 -0.70
C LYS A 41 4.91 -9.75 -1.54
N HIS A 42 5.10 -8.49 -1.89
CA HIS A 42 6.17 -8.04 -2.81
C HIS A 42 7.23 -7.23 -2.06
N THR A 43 8.40 -7.12 -2.66
CA THR A 43 9.57 -6.47 -2.05
C THR A 43 9.92 -5.12 -2.69
N SER A 44 9.11 -4.64 -3.63
CA SER A 44 9.40 -3.42 -4.40
C SER A 44 8.22 -2.46 -4.45
N CYS A 45 7.35 -2.54 -3.45
CA CYS A 45 6.20 -1.67 -3.26
C CYS A 45 5.92 -1.54 -1.77
N GLY A 46 4.95 -0.72 -1.40
CA GLY A 46 4.60 -0.54 0.00
C GLY A 46 3.16 -0.13 0.19
N LEU A 47 2.75 -0.11 1.45
CA LEU A 47 1.43 0.32 1.89
C LEU A 47 1.58 1.42 2.92
N SER A 48 0.69 2.41 2.86
CA SER A 48 0.69 3.52 3.80
C SER A 48 -0.72 4.07 3.94
N ILE A 49 -0.91 4.93 4.93
CA ILE A 49 -2.14 5.68 5.11
C ILE A 49 -1.74 7.15 5.17
N ASN A 50 -2.30 7.94 4.27
CA ASN A 50 -2.00 9.35 4.22
C ASN A 50 -3.16 10.12 3.57
N GLU A 51 -2.92 11.37 3.25
CA GLU A 51 -3.92 12.33 2.85
C GLU A 51 -4.61 11.94 1.55
N ASN A 52 -5.93 11.99 1.56
CA ASN A 52 -6.78 11.50 0.46
C ASN A 52 -7.37 12.59 -0.43
N CYS A 53 -7.11 13.85 -0.16
CA CYS A 53 -7.77 14.96 -0.83
C CYS A 53 -6.88 15.62 -1.89
N ASP A 54 -5.76 16.22 -1.47
CA ASP A 54 -4.89 16.99 -2.35
C ASP A 54 -3.96 16.07 -3.13
N PRO A 55 -4.11 16.00 -4.48
CA PRO A 55 -3.23 15.16 -5.29
C PRO A 55 -1.76 15.59 -5.24
N ASP A 56 -1.47 16.84 -4.87
CA ASP A 56 -0.10 17.33 -4.76
C ASP A 56 0.69 16.59 -3.67
N VAL A 57 0.02 16.08 -2.64
CA VAL A 57 0.67 15.26 -1.62
C VAL A 57 1.31 14.02 -2.26
N ARG A 58 0.61 13.38 -3.20
CA ARG A 58 1.12 12.19 -3.89
C ARG A 58 2.29 12.52 -4.82
N VAL A 59 2.21 13.66 -5.49
CA VAL A 59 3.31 14.16 -6.35
C VAL A 59 4.55 14.45 -5.52
N ASP A 60 4.38 15.14 -4.39
CA ASP A 60 5.48 15.49 -3.51
C ASP A 60 6.11 14.27 -2.85
N MET A 61 5.29 13.28 -2.46
CA MET A 61 5.81 12.03 -1.89
C MET A 61 6.73 11.30 -2.88
N GLU A 62 6.36 11.25 -4.15
CA GLU A 62 7.21 10.66 -5.20
C GLU A 62 8.54 11.42 -5.32
N THR A 63 8.49 12.74 -5.35
CA THR A 63 9.69 13.59 -5.42
C THR A 63 10.59 13.37 -4.19
N ILE A 64 10.00 13.36 -3.00
CA ILE A 64 10.75 13.18 -1.75
C ILE A 64 11.43 11.82 -1.71
N PHE A 65 10.70 10.76 -2.04
CA PHE A 65 11.25 9.40 -2.02
C PHE A 65 12.35 9.22 -3.06
N ASN A 66 12.20 9.81 -4.25
CA ASN A 66 13.25 9.76 -5.28
C ASN A 66 14.52 10.49 -4.86
N ARG A 67 14.41 11.54 -4.07
CA ARG A 67 15.58 12.25 -3.52
C ARG A 67 16.22 11.50 -2.36
N LEU A 68 15.42 10.85 -1.52
CA LEU A 68 15.93 10.05 -0.40
C LEU A 68 16.67 8.81 -0.88
N VAL A 69 16.15 8.16 -1.91
CA VAL A 69 16.73 6.94 -2.47
C VAL A 69 16.85 7.10 -3.99
N PRO A 70 17.90 7.79 -4.45
CA PRO A 70 18.09 8.02 -5.88
C PRO A 70 18.57 6.77 -6.62
N GLU A 71 18.26 6.71 -7.92
CA GLU A 71 18.76 5.69 -8.81
C GLU A 71 20.24 5.91 -9.18
N ASN A 72 20.86 4.90 -9.77
CA ASN A 72 22.19 4.98 -10.38
C ASN A 72 23.30 5.41 -9.42
N ARG A 73 23.22 5.00 -8.16
CA ARG A 73 24.31 5.26 -7.21
C ARG A 73 25.43 4.24 -7.41
N PRO A 74 26.69 4.68 -7.45
CA PRO A 74 27.80 3.77 -7.70
C PRO A 74 28.03 2.74 -6.59
N GLU A 75 27.55 2.99 -5.38
CA GLU A 75 27.67 2.08 -4.25
C GLU A 75 26.65 0.93 -4.27
N TYR A 76 25.65 0.96 -5.17
CA TYR A 76 24.68 -0.14 -5.26
C TYR A 76 25.30 -1.37 -5.95
N GLU A 77 25.09 -2.54 -5.37
CA GLU A 77 25.56 -3.81 -5.92
C GLU A 77 24.45 -4.55 -6.68
N HIS A 78 23.20 -4.39 -6.28
CA HIS A 78 22.04 -5.01 -6.91
C HIS A 78 21.60 -4.16 -8.11
N THR A 79 22.14 -4.45 -9.29
CA THR A 79 21.98 -3.56 -10.45
C THR A 79 21.48 -4.24 -11.73
N LEU A 80 21.27 -5.56 -11.71
CA LEU A 80 20.96 -6.32 -12.94
C LEU A 80 19.49 -6.26 -13.36
N GLU A 81 18.60 -5.80 -12.50
CA GLU A 81 17.16 -5.80 -12.75
C GLU A 81 16.59 -4.43 -13.10
N GLY A 82 17.46 -3.47 -13.43
CA GLY A 82 17.07 -2.11 -13.76
C GLY A 82 17.45 -1.11 -12.69
N ALA A 83 17.57 0.15 -13.09
CA ALA A 83 18.00 1.23 -12.19
C ALA A 83 16.99 1.51 -11.08
N ASP A 84 15.73 1.20 -11.29
CA ASP A 84 14.65 1.42 -10.32
C ASP A 84 14.55 0.33 -9.26
N ASP A 85 15.21 -0.83 -9.45
CA ASP A 85 14.95 -1.99 -8.59
C ASP A 85 15.56 -1.86 -7.18
N MET A 86 16.85 -1.57 -7.07
CA MET A 86 17.43 -1.41 -5.73
C MET A 86 16.80 -0.25 -4.95
N PRO A 87 16.59 0.93 -5.56
CA PRO A 87 15.81 1.97 -4.89
C PRO A 87 14.42 1.53 -4.48
N ALA A 88 13.74 0.71 -5.30
CA ALA A 88 12.41 0.20 -4.94
C ALA A 88 12.43 -0.66 -3.69
N HIS A 89 13.45 -1.52 -3.53
CA HIS A 89 13.61 -2.32 -2.31
C HIS A 89 13.81 -1.45 -1.07
N ALA A 90 14.65 -0.44 -1.17
CA ALA A 90 14.90 0.49 -0.06
C ALA A 90 13.64 1.30 0.28
N LYS A 91 12.93 1.79 -0.72
CA LYS A 91 11.68 2.52 -0.53
C LYS A 91 10.60 1.64 0.08
N SER A 92 10.52 0.37 -0.31
CA SER A 92 9.61 -0.63 0.28
C SER A 92 9.87 -0.77 1.78
N THR A 93 11.14 -0.86 2.16
CA THR A 93 11.54 -0.92 3.57
C THR A 93 11.15 0.36 4.33
N LEU A 94 11.32 1.52 3.71
CA LEU A 94 10.97 2.80 4.33
C LEU A 94 9.46 2.99 4.50
N SER A 95 8.67 2.65 3.51
CA SER A 95 7.21 2.82 3.55
C SER A 95 6.52 1.76 4.39
N GLY A 96 7.08 0.58 4.45
CA GLY A 96 6.47 -0.57 5.11
C GLY A 96 5.62 -1.42 4.17
N VAL A 97 5.32 -2.63 4.64
CA VAL A 97 4.67 -3.67 3.83
C VAL A 97 3.27 -4.03 4.33
N SER A 98 2.85 -3.48 5.45
CA SER A 98 1.53 -3.75 5.99
C SER A 98 0.97 -2.55 6.73
N ILE A 99 -0.35 -2.50 6.79
CA ILE A 99 -1.09 -1.51 7.57
C ILE A 99 -2.21 -2.22 8.31
N THR A 100 -2.59 -1.66 9.45
CA THR A 100 -3.74 -2.15 10.23
C THR A 100 -4.68 -0.98 10.49
N ILE A 101 -5.97 -1.21 10.22
CA ILE A 101 -6.99 -0.17 10.35
C ILE A 101 -8.11 -0.70 11.27
N PRO A 102 -8.55 0.06 12.27
CA PRO A 102 -9.71 -0.31 13.06
C PRO A 102 -10.98 -0.35 12.22
N ILE A 103 -11.86 -1.29 12.55
CA ILE A 103 -13.21 -1.36 12.00
C ILE A 103 -14.19 -0.97 13.10
N THR A 104 -15.04 0.01 12.81
CA THR A 104 -16.04 0.51 13.76
C THR A 104 -17.37 0.66 13.02
N ASP A 105 -18.42 0.09 13.58
CA ASP A 105 -19.76 0.12 12.99
C ASP A 105 -19.80 -0.34 11.53
N GLY A 106 -19.01 -1.38 11.23
CA GLY A 106 -18.98 -2.00 9.90
C GLY A 106 -18.19 -1.23 8.86
N ARG A 107 -17.39 -0.25 9.25
CA ARG A 107 -16.62 0.61 8.34
C ARG A 107 -15.18 0.74 8.80
N LEU A 108 -14.29 1.05 7.86
CA LEU A 108 -12.93 1.46 8.20
C LEU A 108 -12.98 2.75 8.99
N ASN A 109 -12.42 2.72 10.21
CA ASN A 109 -12.40 3.92 11.06
C ASN A 109 -11.19 4.78 10.71
N LEU A 110 -11.20 5.33 9.52
CA LEU A 110 -10.20 6.29 9.04
C LEU A 110 -10.60 7.71 9.42
N GLY A 111 -9.61 8.56 9.65
CA GLY A 111 -9.85 9.99 9.73
C GLY A 111 -10.36 10.54 8.39
N THR A 112 -10.98 11.70 8.43
CA THR A 112 -11.60 12.35 7.27
C THR A 112 -10.61 12.47 6.09
N TRP A 113 -9.36 12.77 6.40
CA TRP A 113 -8.32 13.00 5.40
C TRP A 113 -7.42 11.80 5.15
N GLN A 114 -7.74 10.64 5.73
CA GLN A 114 -6.94 9.43 5.53
C GLN A 114 -7.50 8.57 4.41
N GLY A 115 -6.60 8.06 3.59
CA GLY A 115 -6.91 7.03 2.60
C GLY A 115 -5.79 6.01 2.56
N ILE A 116 -6.07 4.85 2.01
CA ILE A 116 -5.09 3.78 1.85
C ILE A 116 -4.28 4.07 0.60
N TYR A 117 -2.96 4.10 0.78
CA TYR A 117 -2.00 4.29 -0.31
C TYR A 117 -1.34 2.98 -0.67
N PHE A 118 -1.30 2.68 -1.95
CA PHE A 118 -0.36 1.72 -2.51
C PHE A 118 0.79 2.49 -3.15
N CYS A 119 2.01 2.16 -2.74
CA CYS A 119 3.23 2.82 -3.18
C CYS A 119 3.93 1.89 -4.18
N GLU A 120 3.84 2.20 -5.47
CA GLU A 120 4.51 1.43 -6.52
C GLU A 120 5.88 2.07 -6.77
N PHE A 121 6.94 1.30 -6.51
CA PHE A 121 8.30 1.81 -6.64
C PHE A 121 9.01 1.32 -7.89
N ARG A 122 8.37 0.46 -8.69
CA ARG A 122 8.91 0.00 -9.98
C ARG A 122 8.24 0.73 -11.13
N ASN A 123 9.00 0.94 -12.21
CA ASN A 123 8.45 1.51 -13.45
C ASN A 123 7.41 0.58 -14.09
N PHE A 124 7.67 -0.74 -14.00
CA PHE A 124 6.78 -1.77 -14.55
C PHE A 124 6.59 -2.88 -13.52
N GLY A 125 5.89 -2.56 -12.45
CA GLY A 125 5.68 -3.50 -11.34
C GLY A 125 4.68 -4.62 -11.61
N GLY A 126 3.82 -4.45 -12.61
CA GLY A 126 2.75 -5.39 -12.90
C GLY A 126 1.66 -5.40 -11.86
N SER A 127 0.82 -6.43 -11.88
CA SER A 127 -0.20 -6.62 -10.86
C SER A 127 0.44 -6.93 -9.51
N ARG A 128 -0.13 -6.40 -8.45
CA ARG A 128 0.36 -6.62 -7.09
C ARG A 128 -0.67 -7.37 -6.28
N GLU A 129 -0.21 -8.33 -5.50
CA GLU A 129 -1.06 -9.16 -4.67
C GLU A 129 -0.94 -8.76 -3.21
N LEU A 130 -2.09 -8.62 -2.56
CA LEU A 130 -2.19 -8.29 -1.15
C LEU A 130 -2.94 -9.41 -0.43
N VAL A 131 -2.57 -9.62 0.83
CA VAL A 131 -3.34 -10.48 1.74
C VAL A 131 -4.05 -9.59 2.73
N VAL A 132 -5.37 -9.72 2.79
CA VAL A 132 -6.21 -8.98 3.73
C VAL A 132 -6.72 -9.93 4.79
N THR A 133 -6.42 -9.62 6.04
CA THR A 133 -6.89 -10.38 7.20
C THR A 133 -7.85 -9.52 8.00
N ILE A 134 -9.04 -10.03 8.23
CA ILE A 134 -10.08 -9.34 9.00
C ILE A 134 -10.35 -10.15 10.25
N ILE A 135 -10.24 -9.49 11.41
CA ILE A 135 -10.53 -10.09 12.72
C ILE A 135 -11.57 -9.19 13.38
N GLY A 136 -12.66 -9.77 13.83
CA GLY A 136 -13.66 -8.96 14.49
C GLY A 136 -14.88 -9.72 14.95
N GLU A 137 -15.77 -8.96 15.59
CA GLU A 137 -17.08 -9.44 16.04
C GLU A 137 -18.13 -9.06 15.02
N GLU A 138 -18.96 -10.05 14.67
CA GLU A 138 -20.03 -9.83 13.72
C GLU A 138 -21.14 -8.99 14.33
N SER A 139 -21.82 -8.25 13.45
CA SER A 139 -23.05 -7.55 13.78
C SER A 139 -24.15 -8.58 14.07
N ARG A 140 -24.81 -8.42 15.18
CA ARG A 140 -26.00 -9.19 15.50
C ARG A 140 -27.23 -8.61 14.83
#